data_667fd0c71a19a75da0f59342ef6514dc
#
_entry.id   667fd0c71a19a75da0f59342ef6514dc
#
_cell.length_a   1.000
_cell.length_b   1.000
_cell.length_c   1.000
_cell.angle_alpha   90.00
_cell.angle_beta   90.00
_cell.angle_gamma   90.00
#
_symmetry.space_group_name_H-M   'P 1'
#
loop_
_entity.id
_entity.type
_entity.pdbx_description
1 polymer ?
#
loop_
_entity_poly.entity_id
_entity_poly.type
_entity_poly.pdbx_seq_one_letter_code
_entity_poly.pdbx_strand_id
1 'polypeptide(L)'
;MSRLLRGAALAALTLAAVSTAGAAGAQSYNRLVVFGDSLSDNGNLYAVTGGTTPTSPPYYQGRFSNGPVFTELLGFNVGRYAAGAPVTGSINYAFGGARTDSQASPPGMRNQLLAYTGAGGKFGANDLVSILGGANNIFQGIPAAGASANPQGSIAPVALSAAADMKFIVNSVAAAGAGTILVTNLPRLGTTPQFNQGAGLPASPLADYAGTTFNGALLSGLMATAAAQPNTNIIMMDLYKISDTLSGNPGLFGLTNAKDACFNGATVCSTPDSYLYWDGVHPTAAGHRLIARLANDYLYYGDLGAQNAVLGETAWRHREDALDGSTASLSGR
;
A
#
# COMPACT_ATOMS: atom_id res chain seq x y z
N MET A 1 67.57 -52.09 5.49
CA MET A 1 67.57 -50.73 6.05
C MET A 1 66.22 -50.13 5.71
N SER A 2 65.32 -50.21 6.63
CA SER A 2 63.91 -49.77 6.46
C SER A 2 63.65 -48.49 7.21
N ARG A 3 63.08 -47.52 6.55
CA ARG A 3 62.52 -46.32 7.19
C ARG A 3 61.03 -46.37 7.17
N LEU A 4 60.45 -46.51 8.33
CA LEU A 4 59.04 -46.39 8.65
C LEU A 4 58.59 -44.94 8.56
N LEU A 5 57.66 -44.64 7.70
CA LEU A 5 56.93 -43.35 7.67
C LEU A 5 55.64 -43.55 8.46
N ARG A 6 55.55 -42.82 9.54
CA ARG A 6 54.32 -42.66 10.34
C ARG A 6 53.46 -41.59 9.67
N GLY A 7 52.35 -42.00 9.10
CA GLY A 7 51.28 -41.07 8.66
C GLY A 7 50.34 -40.78 9.82
N ALA A 8 50.31 -39.52 10.22
CA ALA A 8 49.29 -39.04 11.17
C ALA A 8 48.02 -38.64 10.36
N ALA A 9 46.95 -39.37 10.60
CA ALA A 9 45.64 -39.03 10.08
C ALA A 9 45.05 -37.90 10.96
N LEU A 10 44.92 -36.70 10.41
CA LEU A 10 44.09 -35.64 10.99
C LEU A 10 42.64 -35.94 10.60
N ALA A 11 41.85 -36.38 11.55
CA ALA A 11 40.40 -36.43 11.42
C ALA A 11 39.83 -35.02 11.59
N ALA A 12 39.46 -34.38 10.48
CA ALA A 12 38.72 -33.14 10.52
C ALA A 12 37.26 -33.46 10.87
N LEU A 13 36.85 -33.19 12.11
CA LEU A 13 35.44 -33.14 12.49
C LEU A 13 34.83 -31.86 11.87
N THR A 14 34.16 -31.98 10.75
CA THR A 14 33.23 -30.97 10.27
C THR A 14 31.96 -31.08 11.09
N LEU A 15 31.81 -30.17 12.07
CA LEU A 15 30.52 -29.90 12.70
C LEU A 15 29.61 -29.27 11.64
N ALA A 16 28.74 -30.06 11.03
CA ALA A 16 27.61 -29.54 10.28
C ALA A 16 26.64 -28.92 11.30
N ALA A 17 26.71 -27.62 11.45
CA ALA A 17 25.63 -26.84 12.08
C ALA A 17 24.39 -26.99 11.17
N VAL A 18 23.55 -27.99 11.46
CA VAL A 18 22.18 -28.01 10.94
C VAL A 18 21.47 -26.88 11.63
N SER A 19 21.47 -25.69 10.98
CA SER A 19 20.51 -24.66 11.30
C SER A 19 19.14 -25.25 10.98
N THR A 20 18.40 -25.66 11.99
CA THR A 20 16.96 -25.83 11.90
C THR A 20 16.42 -24.44 11.61
N ALA A 21 16.26 -24.10 10.32
CA ALA A 21 15.32 -23.06 9.94
C ALA A 21 13.97 -23.56 10.46
N GLY A 22 13.61 -23.10 11.66
CA GLY A 22 12.25 -23.21 12.13
C GLY A 22 11.38 -22.64 11.02
N ALA A 23 10.35 -23.38 10.60
CA ALA A 23 9.32 -22.82 9.74
C ALA A 23 8.89 -21.51 10.41
N ALA A 24 9.23 -20.38 9.81
CA ALA A 24 8.72 -19.10 10.26
C ALA A 24 7.22 -19.20 10.05
N GLY A 25 6.49 -19.42 11.16
CA GLY A 25 5.03 -19.41 11.13
C GLY A 25 4.60 -18.04 10.65
N ALA A 26 3.69 -17.97 9.70
CA ALA A 26 3.12 -16.71 9.27
C ALA A 26 2.70 -15.92 10.52
N GLN A 27 3.16 -14.67 10.63
CA GLN A 27 2.86 -13.85 11.80
C GLN A 27 1.34 -13.66 11.88
N SER A 28 0.73 -14.06 12.96
CA SER A 28 -0.68 -13.83 13.20
C SER A 28 -0.86 -12.47 13.87
N TYR A 29 -1.49 -11.56 13.14
CA TYR A 29 -1.82 -10.24 13.69
C TYR A 29 -3.12 -10.30 14.49
N ASN A 30 -3.16 -9.61 15.63
CA ASN A 30 -4.34 -9.55 16.50
C ASN A 30 -5.44 -8.66 15.92
N ARG A 31 -5.05 -7.58 15.23
CA ARG A 31 -5.95 -6.62 14.60
C ARG A 31 -5.26 -5.81 13.52
N LEU A 32 -6.09 -5.18 12.70
CA LEU A 32 -5.70 -4.23 11.67
C LEU A 32 -6.18 -2.82 12.03
N VAL A 33 -5.28 -1.84 12.00
CA VAL A 33 -5.61 -0.41 12.05
C VAL A 33 -5.27 0.22 10.71
N VAL A 34 -6.22 0.98 10.14
CA VAL A 34 -6.08 1.54 8.79
C VAL A 34 -6.11 3.06 8.84
N PHE A 35 -5.12 3.70 8.21
CA PHE A 35 -5.08 5.14 7.90
C PHE A 35 -4.91 5.32 6.40
N GLY A 36 -5.63 6.25 5.80
CA GLY A 36 -5.48 6.46 4.36
C GLY A 36 -6.55 7.31 3.72
N ASP A 37 -6.66 7.12 2.43
CA ASP A 37 -7.59 7.82 1.55
C ASP A 37 -8.67 6.89 0.97
N SER A 38 -9.23 7.24 -0.20
CA SER A 38 -10.31 6.50 -0.86
C SER A 38 -9.97 5.04 -1.20
N LEU A 39 -8.69 4.69 -1.38
CA LEU A 39 -8.30 3.30 -1.66
C LEU A 39 -8.44 2.39 -0.44
N SER A 40 -8.56 2.97 0.74
CA SER A 40 -8.70 2.26 2.01
C SER A 40 -10.03 2.54 2.72
N ASP A 41 -10.79 3.56 2.29
CA ASP A 41 -12.06 3.97 2.93
C ASP A 41 -13.14 2.91 2.77
N ASN A 42 -13.55 2.29 3.88
CA ASN A 42 -14.62 1.29 3.91
C ASN A 42 -16.02 1.89 4.13
N GLY A 43 -16.22 3.16 3.75
CA GLY A 43 -17.48 3.90 3.83
C GLY A 43 -17.51 4.93 4.94
N ASN A 44 -16.37 5.38 5.44
CA ASN A 44 -16.29 6.44 6.46
C ASN A 44 -16.79 7.79 5.90
N LEU A 45 -16.30 8.20 4.71
CA LEU A 45 -16.78 9.43 4.09
C LEU A 45 -18.28 9.38 3.79
N TYR A 46 -18.76 8.24 3.26
CA TYR A 46 -20.19 8.01 3.01
C TYR A 46 -21.03 8.20 4.27
N ALA A 47 -20.58 7.64 5.40
CA ALA A 47 -21.28 7.77 6.66
C ALA A 47 -21.35 9.22 7.16
N VAL A 48 -20.21 9.96 7.15
CA VAL A 48 -20.18 11.34 7.65
C VAL A 48 -20.85 12.35 6.71
N THR A 49 -21.02 12.00 5.43
CA THR A 49 -21.76 12.81 4.46
C THR A 49 -23.26 12.45 4.39
N GLY A 50 -23.76 11.66 5.33
CA GLY A 50 -25.16 11.26 5.36
C GLY A 50 -25.58 10.37 4.19
N GLY A 51 -24.66 9.57 3.65
CA GLY A 51 -24.95 8.64 2.55
C GLY A 51 -24.89 9.26 1.16
N THR A 52 -24.17 10.36 0.97
CA THR A 52 -24.14 11.08 -0.31
C THR A 52 -22.83 10.92 -1.09
N THR A 53 -21.71 10.64 -0.43
CA THR A 53 -20.39 10.61 -1.09
C THR A 53 -19.58 9.37 -0.70
N PRO A 54 -19.18 8.54 -1.67
CA PRO A 54 -19.58 8.56 -3.08
C PRO A 54 -21.05 8.12 -3.26
N THR A 55 -21.70 8.54 -4.38
CA THR A 55 -23.06 8.12 -4.70
C THR A 55 -23.16 6.61 -4.80
N SER A 56 -23.98 5.99 -3.95
CA SER A 56 -24.12 4.54 -3.91
C SER A 56 -25.58 4.13 -4.14
N PRO A 57 -25.90 3.39 -5.24
CA PRO A 57 -25.05 2.97 -6.35
C PRO A 57 -24.64 4.13 -7.28
N PRO A 58 -23.69 3.99 -8.23
CA PRO A 58 -23.04 2.74 -8.66
C PRO A 58 -21.82 2.35 -7.83
N TYR A 59 -21.37 3.19 -6.89
CA TYR A 59 -20.34 2.82 -5.93
C TYR A 59 -20.89 1.83 -4.88
N TYR A 60 -20.03 0.91 -4.43
CA TYR A 60 -20.44 -0.13 -3.51
C TYR A 60 -20.48 0.35 -2.06
N GLN A 61 -21.66 0.56 -1.50
CA GLN A 61 -21.87 0.85 -0.07
C GLN A 61 -20.92 1.90 0.51
N GLY A 62 -20.68 2.99 -0.23
CA GLY A 62 -19.83 4.09 0.19
C GLY A 62 -18.32 3.89 -0.03
N ARG A 63 -17.88 2.79 -0.65
CA ARG A 63 -16.50 2.61 -1.09
C ARG A 63 -16.30 3.31 -2.42
N PHE A 64 -15.09 3.82 -2.68
CA PHE A 64 -14.72 4.37 -3.99
C PHE A 64 -14.34 3.25 -4.97
N SER A 65 -15.25 2.27 -5.10
CA SER A 65 -15.10 1.09 -5.94
C SER A 65 -16.47 0.45 -6.17
N ASN A 66 -16.57 -0.57 -7.02
CA ASN A 66 -17.75 -1.43 -7.18
C ASN A 66 -17.76 -2.64 -6.23
N GLY A 67 -16.90 -2.66 -5.21
CA GLY A 67 -16.83 -3.72 -4.19
C GLY A 67 -15.98 -3.31 -2.98
N PRO A 68 -15.65 -4.28 -2.10
CA PRO A 68 -14.80 -4.05 -0.95
C PRO A 68 -13.42 -3.52 -1.34
N VAL A 69 -12.85 -2.62 -0.52
CA VAL A 69 -11.48 -2.13 -0.69
C VAL A 69 -10.46 -3.15 -0.14
N PHE A 70 -9.20 -3.05 -0.57
CA PHE A 70 -8.19 -4.08 -0.28
C PHE A 70 -7.98 -4.36 1.21
N THR A 71 -8.12 -3.35 2.08
CA THR A 71 -7.97 -3.50 3.53
C THR A 71 -9.06 -4.37 4.17
N GLU A 72 -10.24 -4.45 3.55
CA GLU A 72 -11.32 -5.34 3.98
C GLU A 72 -11.08 -6.81 3.56
N LEU A 73 -10.13 -7.03 2.64
CA LEU A 73 -9.79 -8.35 2.07
C LEU A 73 -8.55 -8.98 2.72
N LEU A 74 -7.97 -8.35 3.75
CA LEU A 74 -6.80 -8.85 4.48
C LEU A 74 -7.15 -9.85 5.60
N GLY A 75 -8.39 -10.32 5.67
CA GLY A 75 -8.80 -11.35 6.64
C GLY A 75 -9.25 -10.82 8.00
N PHE A 76 -9.40 -9.50 8.17
CA PHE A 76 -9.85 -8.87 9.40
C PHE A 76 -11.30 -8.38 9.28
N ASN A 77 -12.04 -8.46 10.40
CA ASN A 77 -13.33 -7.75 10.50
C ASN A 77 -13.07 -6.29 10.89
N VAL A 78 -12.95 -5.43 9.89
CA VAL A 78 -12.51 -4.03 10.06
C VAL A 78 -13.72 -3.12 10.23
N GLY A 79 -13.90 -2.60 11.45
CA GLY A 79 -14.93 -1.61 11.77
C GLY A 79 -14.68 -0.26 11.09
N ARG A 80 -15.74 0.52 10.90
CA ARG A 80 -15.66 1.92 10.43
C ARG A 80 -15.39 2.87 11.58
N TYR A 81 -14.75 4.00 11.24
CA TYR A 81 -14.64 5.11 12.17
C TYR A 81 -16.03 5.57 12.65
N ALA A 82 -16.12 5.84 13.96
CA ALA A 82 -17.27 6.50 14.56
C ALA A 82 -16.77 7.55 15.56
N ALA A 83 -17.14 8.81 15.35
CA ALA A 83 -16.69 9.90 16.20
C ALA A 83 -17.08 9.68 17.67
N GLY A 84 -16.10 9.79 18.56
CA GLY A 84 -16.30 9.61 20.01
C GLY A 84 -16.47 8.15 20.46
N ALA A 85 -16.48 7.17 19.55
CA ALA A 85 -16.52 5.77 19.95
C ALA A 85 -15.14 5.28 20.43
N PRO A 86 -15.08 4.40 21.44
CA PRO A 86 -13.82 3.81 21.86
C PRO A 86 -13.26 2.89 20.78
N VAL A 87 -11.93 2.84 20.66
CA VAL A 87 -11.25 1.96 19.74
C VAL A 87 -11.31 0.52 20.25
N THR A 88 -11.99 -0.34 19.50
CA THR A 88 -12.10 -1.77 19.80
C THR A 88 -11.82 -2.60 18.55
N GLY A 89 -10.95 -3.61 18.64
CA GLY A 89 -10.64 -4.51 17.55
C GLY A 89 -9.97 -3.82 16.33
N SER A 90 -10.19 -4.40 15.14
CA SER A 90 -9.71 -3.82 13.88
C SER A 90 -10.59 -2.65 13.46
N ILE A 91 -9.95 -1.55 13.02
CA ILE A 91 -10.66 -0.30 12.75
C ILE A 91 -10.04 0.48 11.59
N ASN A 92 -10.87 1.17 10.84
CA ASN A 92 -10.50 1.96 9.68
C ASN A 92 -10.79 3.45 9.91
N TYR A 93 -9.73 4.26 9.84
CA TYR A 93 -9.77 5.72 9.94
C TYR A 93 -9.58 6.42 8.58
N ALA A 94 -9.45 5.67 7.47
CA ALA A 94 -9.29 6.24 6.15
C ALA A 94 -10.55 6.97 5.67
N PHE A 95 -10.35 8.07 4.92
CA PHE A 95 -11.42 8.87 4.32
C PHE A 95 -11.12 9.17 2.86
N GLY A 96 -12.12 8.99 2.00
CA GLY A 96 -12.02 9.42 0.61
C GLY A 96 -11.60 10.89 0.49
N GLY A 97 -10.68 11.21 -0.42
CA GLY A 97 -10.17 12.56 -0.63
C GLY A 97 -9.17 13.05 0.43
N ALA A 98 -8.81 12.23 1.42
CA ALA A 98 -7.85 12.62 2.46
C ALA A 98 -6.47 12.89 1.88
N ARG A 99 -5.87 14.03 2.26
CA ARG A 99 -4.45 14.32 2.07
C ARG A 99 -3.64 13.77 3.24
N THR A 100 -2.33 13.78 3.10
CA THR A 100 -1.42 13.31 4.16
C THR A 100 -1.34 14.25 5.37
N ASP A 101 -1.62 15.53 5.17
CA ASP A 101 -1.52 16.60 6.17
C ASP A 101 -2.69 16.63 7.18
N SER A 102 -2.81 17.76 7.88
CA SER A 102 -3.88 18.03 8.85
C SER A 102 -5.12 18.65 8.21
N GLN A 103 -5.49 18.24 6.99
CA GLN A 103 -6.75 18.65 6.34
C GLN A 103 -7.92 18.42 7.30
N ALA A 104 -8.83 19.39 7.39
CA ALA A 104 -9.95 19.32 8.33
C ALA A 104 -11.10 18.45 7.79
N SER A 105 -11.44 18.58 6.51
CA SER A 105 -12.56 17.85 5.89
C SER A 105 -12.27 17.53 4.42
N PRO A 106 -12.32 16.23 4.06
CA PRO A 106 -12.34 15.09 4.96
C PRO A 106 -11.08 15.07 5.84
N PRO A 107 -11.08 14.35 6.98
CA PRO A 107 -9.91 14.34 7.86
C PRO A 107 -8.66 13.83 7.14
N GLY A 108 -7.62 14.67 7.04
CA GLY A 108 -6.32 14.28 6.53
C GLY A 108 -5.65 13.24 7.42
N MET A 109 -4.65 12.54 6.90
CA MET A 109 -4.08 11.37 7.59
C MET A 109 -3.44 11.70 8.93
N ARG A 110 -2.85 12.89 9.10
CA ARG A 110 -2.40 13.35 10.43
C ARG A 110 -3.56 13.49 11.41
N ASN A 111 -4.72 13.99 10.96
CA ASN A 111 -5.90 14.10 11.79
C ASN A 111 -6.55 12.75 12.07
N GLN A 112 -6.47 11.78 11.14
CA GLN A 112 -6.89 10.40 11.39
C GLN A 112 -6.07 9.76 12.51
N LEU A 113 -4.75 9.93 12.51
CA LEU A 113 -3.89 9.44 13.60
C LEU A 113 -4.22 10.11 14.93
N LEU A 114 -4.44 11.44 14.94
CA LEU A 114 -4.85 12.18 16.15
C LEU A 114 -6.22 11.72 16.66
N ALA A 115 -7.17 11.46 15.77
CA ALA A 115 -8.48 10.93 16.13
C ALA A 115 -8.38 9.53 16.74
N TYR A 116 -7.54 8.65 16.17
CA TYR A 116 -7.28 7.31 16.72
C TYR A 116 -6.70 7.38 18.13
N THR A 117 -5.62 8.16 18.32
CA THR A 117 -4.96 8.28 19.62
C THR A 117 -5.82 9.03 20.64
N GLY A 118 -6.56 10.06 20.20
CA GLY A 118 -7.50 10.83 21.04
C GLY A 118 -8.69 10.00 21.52
N ALA A 119 -9.11 8.98 20.77
CA ALA A 119 -10.11 8.00 21.18
C ALA A 119 -9.54 6.88 22.09
N GLY A 120 -8.31 7.04 22.58
CA GLY A 120 -7.63 6.05 23.43
C GLY A 120 -7.02 4.88 22.66
N GLY A 121 -6.92 4.98 21.34
CA GLY A 121 -6.25 3.99 20.49
C GLY A 121 -4.78 3.84 20.87
N LYS A 122 -4.34 2.59 20.97
CA LYS A 122 -2.94 2.22 21.26
C LYS A 122 -2.49 1.20 20.21
N PHE A 123 -1.21 1.16 19.92
CA PHE A 123 -0.61 0.14 19.06
C PHE A 123 0.08 -0.93 19.91
N GLY A 124 0.10 -2.15 19.44
CA GLY A 124 0.74 -3.28 20.08
C GLY A 124 1.69 -4.03 19.13
N ALA A 125 2.58 -4.83 19.72
CA ALA A 125 3.60 -5.58 18.98
C ALA A 125 3.01 -6.60 17.96
N ASN A 126 1.76 -7.02 18.16
CA ASN A 126 1.07 -7.94 17.25
C ASN A 126 -0.03 -7.23 16.42
N ASP A 127 0.03 -5.91 16.31
CA ASP A 127 -0.88 -5.17 15.44
C ASP A 127 -0.27 -4.98 14.06
N LEU A 128 -1.12 -5.08 13.04
CA LEU A 128 -0.84 -4.63 11.69
C LEU A 128 -1.44 -3.23 11.50
N VAL A 129 -0.62 -2.29 11.02
CA VAL A 129 -1.10 -0.96 10.64
C VAL A 129 -0.92 -0.78 9.14
N SER A 130 -2.00 -0.52 8.40
CA SER A 130 -1.97 -0.23 6.97
C SER A 130 -2.04 1.28 6.73
N ILE A 131 -1.09 1.82 5.97
CA ILE A 131 -0.96 3.25 5.69
C ILE A 131 -0.79 3.49 4.20
N LEU A 132 -1.78 4.13 3.56
CA LEU A 132 -1.79 4.46 2.14
C LEU A 132 -2.34 5.86 1.93
N GLY A 133 -1.60 6.74 1.24
CA GLY A 133 -2.04 8.09 0.88
C GLY A 133 -0.96 8.91 0.18
N GLY A 134 -1.32 10.13 -0.22
CA GLY A 134 -0.44 11.07 -0.92
C GLY A 134 -0.93 11.43 -2.32
N ALA A 135 -1.71 10.57 -2.98
CA ALA A 135 -2.24 10.86 -4.31
C ALA A 135 -3.11 12.13 -4.33
N ASN A 136 -3.93 12.34 -3.31
CA ASN A 136 -4.81 13.54 -3.22
C ASN A 136 -4.03 14.85 -3.10
N ASN A 137 -2.85 14.85 -2.44
CA ASN A 137 -1.97 16.02 -2.42
C ASN A 137 -1.52 16.37 -3.85
N ILE A 138 -1.11 15.37 -4.62
CA ILE A 138 -0.63 15.52 -6.00
C ILE A 138 -1.79 15.95 -6.90
N PHE A 139 -2.94 15.27 -6.87
CA PHE A 139 -4.09 15.59 -7.71
C PHE A 139 -4.58 17.04 -7.52
N GLN A 140 -4.57 17.51 -6.28
CA GLN A 140 -4.94 18.90 -5.97
C GLN A 140 -3.86 19.91 -6.39
N GLY A 141 -2.59 19.50 -6.42
CA GLY A 141 -1.47 20.35 -6.82
C GLY A 141 -1.27 20.49 -8.34
N ILE A 142 -1.64 19.45 -9.11
CA ILE A 142 -1.42 19.39 -10.57
C ILE A 142 -1.99 20.60 -11.34
N PRO A 143 -3.23 21.08 -11.12
CA PRO A 143 -3.77 22.18 -11.90
C PRO A 143 -2.94 23.47 -11.76
N ALA A 144 -2.57 23.84 -10.55
CA ALA A 144 -1.75 25.02 -10.29
C ALA A 144 -0.31 24.87 -10.81
N ALA A 145 0.28 23.68 -10.61
CA ALA A 145 1.62 23.39 -11.10
C ALA A 145 1.67 23.38 -12.63
N GLY A 146 0.69 22.75 -13.29
CA GLY A 146 0.60 22.69 -14.75
C GLY A 146 0.43 24.07 -15.43
N ALA A 147 -0.18 25.03 -14.73
CA ALA A 147 -0.32 26.40 -15.19
C ALA A 147 0.93 27.27 -14.92
N SER A 148 1.92 26.78 -14.18
CA SER A 148 3.12 27.53 -13.83
C SER A 148 4.16 27.50 -14.95
N ALA A 149 5.09 28.47 -14.94
CA ALA A 149 6.23 28.51 -15.87
C ALA A 149 7.22 27.35 -15.65
N ASN A 150 7.21 26.70 -14.46
CA ASN A 150 8.01 25.55 -14.11
C ASN A 150 7.13 24.49 -13.42
N PRO A 151 6.38 23.68 -14.16
CA PRO A 151 5.45 22.71 -13.58
C PRO A 151 6.09 21.71 -12.60
N GLN A 152 7.24 21.14 -12.96
CA GLN A 152 7.96 20.20 -12.11
C GLN A 152 8.48 20.86 -10.82
N GLY A 153 9.07 22.06 -10.94
CA GLY A 153 9.51 22.82 -9.77
C GLY A 153 8.37 23.24 -8.85
N SER A 154 7.17 23.39 -9.39
CA SER A 154 5.97 23.74 -8.59
C SER A 154 5.32 22.55 -7.91
N ILE A 155 5.32 21.36 -8.53
CA ILE A 155 4.69 20.15 -7.95
C ILE A 155 5.63 19.41 -6.99
N ALA A 156 6.96 19.47 -7.19
CA ALA A 156 7.91 18.76 -6.35
C ALA A 156 7.76 19.07 -4.85
N PRO A 157 7.63 20.33 -4.40
CA PRO A 157 7.40 20.64 -2.97
C PRO A 157 6.14 19.99 -2.41
N VAL A 158 5.07 19.88 -3.21
CA VAL A 158 3.82 19.22 -2.82
C VAL A 158 4.06 17.74 -2.56
N ALA A 159 4.75 17.05 -3.49
CA ALA A 159 5.09 15.64 -3.37
C ALA A 159 6.02 15.39 -2.16
N LEU A 160 7.05 16.21 -1.97
CA LEU A 160 7.99 16.11 -0.86
C LEU A 160 7.33 16.35 0.50
N SER A 161 6.44 17.35 0.59
CA SER A 161 5.67 17.62 1.81
C SER A 161 4.76 16.45 2.15
N ALA A 162 4.05 15.89 1.17
CA ALA A 162 3.20 14.73 1.37
C ALA A 162 4.00 13.49 1.85
N ALA A 163 5.18 13.25 1.30
CA ALA A 163 6.06 12.18 1.75
C ALA A 163 6.60 12.42 3.18
N ALA A 164 6.87 13.68 3.54
CA ALA A 164 7.30 14.05 4.89
C ALA A 164 6.18 13.79 5.92
N ASP A 165 4.92 14.07 5.58
CA ASP A 165 3.78 13.75 6.42
C ASP A 165 3.63 12.23 6.60
N MET A 166 3.78 11.44 5.54
CA MET A 166 3.75 9.97 5.62
C MET A 166 4.86 9.45 6.54
N LYS A 167 6.09 9.94 6.39
CA LYS A 167 7.20 9.61 7.29
C LYS A 167 6.85 9.94 8.75
N PHE A 168 6.28 11.12 8.99
CA PHE A 168 5.86 11.54 10.35
C PHE A 168 4.83 10.55 10.92
N ILE A 169 3.81 10.17 10.15
CA ILE A 169 2.76 9.23 10.58
C ILE A 169 3.38 7.86 10.89
N VAL A 170 4.19 7.30 9.98
CA VAL A 170 4.83 6.00 10.17
C VAL A 170 5.74 6.01 11.39
N ASN A 171 6.57 7.04 11.55
CA ASN A 171 7.43 7.16 12.73
C ASN A 171 6.63 7.27 14.04
N SER A 172 5.53 8.01 14.04
CA SER A 172 4.66 8.14 15.21
C SER A 172 3.99 6.83 15.59
N VAL A 173 3.52 6.07 14.59
CA VAL A 173 2.91 4.74 14.78
C VAL A 173 3.94 3.73 15.29
N ALA A 174 5.14 3.71 14.73
CA ALA A 174 6.24 2.86 15.16
C ALA A 174 6.70 3.18 16.59
N ALA A 175 6.93 4.46 16.88
CA ALA A 175 7.32 4.94 18.21
C ALA A 175 6.25 4.65 19.28
N ALA A 176 4.99 4.53 18.87
CA ALA A 176 3.87 4.17 19.76
C ALA A 176 3.69 2.64 19.93
N GLY A 177 4.59 1.82 19.36
CA GLY A 177 4.67 0.38 19.64
C GLY A 177 3.98 -0.55 18.63
N ALA A 178 3.64 -0.07 17.45
CA ALA A 178 3.14 -0.95 16.39
C ALA A 178 4.20 -1.98 15.97
N GLY A 179 3.82 -3.26 15.89
CA GLY A 179 4.75 -4.33 15.53
C GLY A 179 5.03 -4.38 14.03
N THR A 180 3.99 -4.25 13.19
CA THR A 180 4.15 -4.24 11.73
C THR A 180 3.37 -3.09 11.09
N ILE A 181 4.01 -2.38 10.18
CA ILE A 181 3.42 -1.30 9.40
C ILE A 181 3.56 -1.63 7.92
N LEU A 182 2.43 -1.84 7.23
CA LEU A 182 2.36 -1.95 5.78
C LEU A 182 2.12 -0.56 5.19
N VAL A 183 3.15 0.00 4.58
CA VAL A 183 3.08 1.29 3.89
C VAL A 183 3.00 1.04 2.39
N THR A 184 2.11 1.72 1.72
CA THR A 184 1.97 1.59 0.27
C THR A 184 2.48 2.85 -0.41
N ASN A 185 3.39 2.72 -1.39
CA ASN A 185 3.78 3.83 -2.23
C ASN A 185 2.68 4.12 -3.29
N LEU A 186 2.82 5.23 -4.03
CA LEU A 186 1.85 5.60 -5.06
C LEU A 186 2.06 4.78 -6.34
N PRO A 187 0.96 4.32 -6.99
CA PRO A 187 1.02 3.73 -8.33
C PRO A 187 1.48 4.76 -9.37
N ARG A 188 1.67 4.32 -10.62
CA ARG A 188 1.87 5.24 -11.74
C ARG A 188 0.63 6.10 -11.97
N LEU A 189 0.65 7.32 -11.45
CA LEU A 189 -0.52 8.21 -11.50
C LEU A 189 -0.87 8.61 -12.94
N GLY A 190 0.14 8.83 -13.80
CA GLY A 190 -0.06 9.20 -15.18
C GLY A 190 -0.72 8.12 -16.06
N THR A 191 -0.76 6.86 -15.61
CA THR A 191 -1.43 5.76 -16.32
C THR A 191 -2.89 5.57 -15.93
N THR A 192 -3.36 6.26 -14.89
CA THR A 192 -4.77 6.20 -14.49
C THR A 192 -5.69 6.81 -15.57
N PRO A 193 -6.94 6.38 -15.69
CA PRO A 193 -7.86 6.90 -16.71
C PRO A 193 -8.00 8.43 -16.69
N GLN A 194 -7.87 9.06 -15.54
CA GLN A 194 -7.90 10.52 -15.38
C GLN A 194 -6.79 11.23 -16.14
N PHE A 195 -5.61 10.60 -16.28
CA PHE A 195 -4.43 11.23 -16.88
C PHE A 195 -3.97 10.58 -18.20
N ASN A 196 -4.42 9.38 -18.52
CA ASN A 196 -3.96 8.68 -19.72
C ASN A 196 -4.77 9.00 -20.98
N GLN A 197 -5.83 9.82 -20.87
CA GLN A 197 -6.73 10.14 -21.97
C GLN A 197 -7.42 11.49 -21.81
N GLY A 198 -8.01 11.99 -22.92
CA GLY A 198 -8.83 13.19 -22.93
C GLY A 198 -8.10 14.43 -22.40
N ALA A 199 -8.79 15.23 -21.63
CA ALA A 199 -8.27 16.48 -21.07
C ALA A 199 -7.16 16.28 -20.02
N GLY A 200 -7.02 15.08 -19.46
CA GLY A 200 -5.99 14.75 -18.48
C GLY A 200 -4.62 14.39 -19.10
N LEU A 201 -4.61 14.01 -20.38
CA LEU A 201 -3.40 13.52 -21.04
C LEU A 201 -2.18 14.47 -20.96
N PRO A 202 -2.31 15.78 -21.12
CA PRO A 202 -1.17 16.69 -20.99
C PRO A 202 -0.55 16.72 -19.59
N ALA A 203 -1.30 16.35 -18.55
CA ALA A 203 -0.81 16.31 -17.17
C ALA A 203 -0.19 14.95 -16.78
N SER A 204 -0.30 13.93 -17.62
CA SER A 204 0.22 12.58 -17.34
C SER A 204 1.72 12.57 -16.95
N PRO A 205 2.64 13.23 -17.68
CA PRO A 205 4.06 13.25 -17.29
C PRO A 205 4.30 13.97 -15.96
N LEU A 206 3.50 15.00 -15.66
CA LEU A 206 3.62 15.74 -14.40
C LEU A 206 3.12 14.91 -13.22
N ALA A 207 2.04 14.15 -13.42
CA ALA A 207 1.51 13.22 -12.42
C ALA A 207 2.53 12.11 -12.11
N ASP A 208 3.16 11.51 -13.13
CA ASP A 208 4.21 10.50 -12.96
C ASP A 208 5.46 11.10 -12.27
N TYR A 209 5.90 12.30 -12.66
CA TYR A 209 7.01 12.99 -12.01
C TYR A 209 6.74 13.24 -10.52
N ALA A 210 5.55 13.73 -10.18
CA ALA A 210 5.18 13.97 -8.79
C ALA A 210 5.09 12.67 -7.99
N GLY A 211 4.49 11.62 -8.56
CA GLY A 211 4.40 10.29 -7.93
C GLY A 211 5.78 9.67 -7.66
N THR A 212 6.70 9.73 -8.63
CA THR A 212 8.08 9.22 -8.44
C THR A 212 8.87 10.05 -7.44
N THR A 213 8.69 11.38 -7.41
CA THR A 213 9.29 12.27 -6.40
C THR A 213 8.80 11.91 -5.00
N PHE A 214 7.49 11.72 -4.83
CA PHE A 214 6.90 11.26 -3.58
C PHE A 214 7.46 9.90 -3.16
N ASN A 215 7.46 8.90 -4.05
CA ASN A 215 7.88 7.53 -3.76
C ASN A 215 9.35 7.47 -3.32
N GLY A 216 10.24 8.21 -3.98
CA GLY A 216 11.66 8.28 -3.60
C GLY A 216 11.87 8.91 -2.21
N ALA A 217 11.16 10.00 -1.92
CA ALA A 217 11.22 10.65 -0.61
C ALA A 217 10.60 9.79 0.50
N LEU A 218 9.48 9.09 0.19
CA LEU A 218 8.84 8.14 1.11
C LEU A 218 9.80 7.01 1.45
N LEU A 219 10.39 6.34 0.46
CA LEU A 219 11.35 5.24 0.70
C LEU A 219 12.50 5.69 1.60
N SER A 220 13.11 6.83 1.30
CA SER A 220 14.19 7.39 2.13
C SER A 220 13.73 7.66 3.56
N GLY A 221 12.51 8.17 3.72
CA GLY A 221 11.89 8.41 5.02
C GLY A 221 11.63 7.12 5.81
N LEU A 222 11.14 6.07 5.15
CA LEU A 222 10.87 4.77 5.77
C LEU A 222 12.16 4.07 6.20
N MET A 223 13.23 4.12 5.39
CA MET A 223 14.54 3.59 5.76
C MET A 223 15.09 4.28 7.02
N ALA A 224 14.98 5.61 7.10
CA ALA A 224 15.39 6.35 8.29
C ALA A 224 14.52 6.00 9.52
N THR A 225 13.23 5.79 9.35
CA THR A 225 12.34 5.38 10.42
C THR A 225 12.65 3.96 10.89
N ALA A 226 12.87 3.01 9.98
CA ALA A 226 13.25 1.63 10.32
C ALA A 226 14.56 1.57 11.13
N ALA A 227 15.54 2.38 10.76
CA ALA A 227 16.79 2.49 11.53
C ALA A 227 16.60 3.07 12.94
N ALA A 228 15.63 4.00 13.11
CA ALA A 228 15.33 4.63 14.39
C ALA A 228 14.39 3.80 15.27
N GLN A 229 13.60 2.90 14.69
CA GLN A 229 12.55 2.10 15.34
C GLN A 229 12.77 0.60 15.11
N PRO A 230 13.84 0.02 15.67
CA PRO A 230 14.29 -1.34 15.36
C PRO A 230 13.31 -2.46 15.78
N ASN A 231 12.31 -2.14 16.59
CA ASN A 231 11.31 -3.10 17.06
C ASN A 231 10.03 -3.13 16.19
N THR A 232 9.97 -2.29 15.15
CA THR A 232 8.84 -2.23 14.23
C THR A 232 9.26 -2.76 12.86
N ASN A 233 8.53 -3.74 12.35
CA ASN A 233 8.69 -4.20 10.98
C ASN A 233 7.98 -3.24 10.02
N ILE A 234 8.73 -2.53 9.17
CA ILE A 234 8.19 -1.57 8.18
C ILE A 234 8.31 -2.19 6.80
N ILE A 235 7.18 -2.49 6.19
CA ILE A 235 7.06 -3.12 4.88
C ILE A 235 6.52 -2.09 3.90
N MET A 236 7.26 -1.79 2.83
CA MET A 236 6.77 -0.93 1.75
C MET A 236 6.26 -1.78 0.58
N MET A 237 4.95 -1.76 0.35
CA MET A 237 4.34 -2.37 -0.83
C MET A 237 4.50 -1.42 -2.03
N ASP A 238 5.16 -1.91 -3.09
CA ASP A 238 5.47 -1.12 -4.29
C ASP A 238 4.34 -1.16 -5.32
N LEU A 239 3.31 -0.33 -5.12
CA LEU A 239 2.22 -0.18 -6.10
C LEU A 239 2.68 0.46 -7.41
N TYR A 240 3.76 1.24 -7.42
CA TYR A 240 4.27 1.83 -8.66
C TYR A 240 4.68 0.74 -9.64
N LYS A 241 5.55 -0.17 -9.21
CA LYS A 241 6.02 -1.28 -10.02
C LYS A 241 4.89 -2.22 -10.44
N ILE A 242 3.97 -2.49 -9.52
CA ILE A 242 2.80 -3.32 -9.76
C ILE A 242 1.88 -2.71 -10.81
N SER A 243 1.56 -1.41 -10.69
CA SER A 243 0.69 -0.72 -11.65
C SER A 243 1.34 -0.63 -13.04
N ASP A 244 2.65 -0.48 -13.11
CA ASP A 244 3.41 -0.50 -14.37
C ASP A 244 3.29 -1.87 -15.06
N THR A 245 3.50 -2.95 -14.31
CA THR A 245 3.36 -4.33 -14.81
C THR A 245 1.92 -4.65 -15.24
N LEU A 246 0.92 -4.25 -14.43
CA LEU A 246 -0.51 -4.41 -14.74
C LEU A 246 -0.91 -3.68 -16.02
N SER A 247 -0.43 -2.45 -16.20
CA SER A 247 -0.71 -1.65 -17.38
C SER A 247 -0.11 -2.25 -18.66
N GLY A 248 1.08 -2.85 -18.53
CA GLY A 248 1.76 -3.50 -19.66
C GLY A 248 1.22 -4.88 -20.03
N ASN A 249 0.77 -5.66 -19.02
CA ASN A 249 0.38 -7.06 -19.19
C ASN A 249 -0.87 -7.42 -18.35
N PRO A 250 -2.02 -6.79 -18.59
CA PRO A 250 -3.22 -7.00 -17.79
C PRO A 250 -3.70 -8.46 -17.77
N GLY A 251 -3.50 -9.19 -18.88
CA GLY A 251 -3.89 -10.58 -19.03
C GLY A 251 -3.22 -11.53 -18.04
N LEU A 252 -2.00 -11.24 -17.56
CA LEU A 252 -1.32 -12.03 -16.51
C LEU A 252 -2.07 -12.01 -15.17
N PHE A 253 -2.93 -11.01 -14.98
CA PHE A 253 -3.71 -10.79 -13.77
C PHE A 253 -5.20 -11.09 -13.95
N GLY A 254 -5.59 -11.67 -15.10
CA GLY A 254 -6.99 -11.98 -15.42
C GLY A 254 -7.81 -10.75 -15.83
N LEU A 255 -7.15 -9.63 -16.20
CA LEU A 255 -7.80 -8.42 -16.67
C LEU A 255 -7.69 -8.30 -18.20
N THR A 256 -8.66 -7.65 -18.81
CA THR A 256 -8.64 -7.32 -20.26
C THR A 256 -8.46 -5.83 -20.50
N ASN A 257 -8.70 -5.00 -19.49
CA ASN A 257 -8.58 -3.56 -19.57
C ASN A 257 -7.94 -2.96 -18.31
N ALA A 258 -6.78 -2.34 -18.48
CA ALA A 258 -6.05 -1.63 -17.43
C ALA A 258 -5.82 -0.14 -17.81
N LYS A 259 -6.63 0.41 -18.72
CA LYS A 259 -6.49 1.78 -19.23
C LYS A 259 -7.73 2.62 -19.04
N ASP A 260 -8.92 2.04 -19.20
CA ASP A 260 -10.17 2.78 -19.19
C ASP A 260 -10.90 2.62 -17.86
N ALA A 261 -11.72 3.62 -17.52
CA ALA A 261 -12.67 3.55 -16.43
C ALA A 261 -13.85 2.63 -16.83
N CYS A 262 -14.24 1.71 -15.95
CA CYS A 262 -15.45 0.90 -16.13
C CYS A 262 -16.73 1.75 -15.90
N PHE A 263 -16.67 2.68 -14.95
CA PHE A 263 -17.70 3.69 -14.72
C PHE A 263 -17.21 5.05 -15.19
N ASN A 264 -17.83 5.60 -16.23
CA ASN A 264 -17.43 6.86 -16.85
C ASN A 264 -18.19 8.10 -16.30
N GLY A 265 -18.85 7.94 -15.16
CA GLY A 265 -19.69 8.99 -14.56
C GLY A 265 -21.18 8.91 -14.97
N ALA A 266 -21.52 8.13 -16.01
CA ALA A 266 -22.89 7.97 -16.49
C ALA A 266 -23.28 6.49 -16.64
N THR A 267 -22.39 5.68 -17.21
CA THR A 267 -22.65 4.27 -17.51
C THR A 267 -21.56 3.38 -16.94
N VAL A 268 -21.93 2.17 -16.56
CA VAL A 268 -21.03 1.10 -16.10
C VAL A 268 -20.74 0.17 -17.27
N CYS A 269 -19.50 -0.25 -17.44
CA CYS A 269 -19.11 -1.25 -18.43
C CYS A 269 -19.80 -2.59 -18.19
N SER A 270 -19.89 -3.44 -19.22
CA SER A 270 -20.60 -4.74 -19.12
C SER A 270 -19.84 -5.81 -18.34
N THR A 271 -18.52 -5.65 -18.16
CA THR A 271 -17.63 -6.65 -17.53
C THR A 271 -16.71 -6.02 -16.49
N PRO A 272 -17.24 -5.50 -15.35
CA PRO A 272 -16.46 -4.78 -14.36
C PRO A 272 -15.25 -5.57 -13.80
N ASP A 273 -15.40 -6.89 -13.66
CA ASP A 273 -14.34 -7.75 -13.11
C ASP A 273 -13.13 -7.95 -14.07
N SER A 274 -13.24 -7.50 -15.32
CA SER A 274 -12.14 -7.52 -16.28
C SER A 274 -11.40 -6.18 -16.42
N TYR A 275 -11.84 -5.14 -15.69
CA TYR A 275 -11.23 -3.81 -15.67
C TYR A 275 -10.39 -3.62 -14.41
N LEU A 276 -9.24 -2.93 -14.55
CA LEU A 276 -8.44 -2.50 -13.39
C LEU A 276 -9.11 -1.34 -12.66
N TYR A 277 -9.59 -0.33 -13.42
CA TYR A 277 -10.15 0.90 -12.85
C TYR A 277 -11.67 0.90 -12.87
N TRP A 278 -12.26 1.29 -11.71
CA TRP A 278 -13.67 1.55 -11.58
C TRP A 278 -14.05 2.89 -12.21
N ASP A 279 -13.32 3.94 -11.83
CA ASP A 279 -13.49 5.30 -12.35
C ASP A 279 -12.16 5.90 -12.82
N GLY A 280 -12.02 7.22 -12.81
CA GLY A 280 -10.82 7.92 -13.27
C GLY A 280 -9.53 7.55 -12.54
N VAL A 281 -9.60 7.10 -11.29
CA VAL A 281 -8.41 6.83 -10.44
C VAL A 281 -8.54 5.62 -9.52
N HIS A 282 -9.76 5.16 -9.23
CA HIS A 282 -9.99 4.11 -8.25
C HIS A 282 -10.03 2.72 -8.89
N PRO A 283 -9.46 1.70 -8.24
CA PRO A 283 -9.54 0.32 -8.72
C PRO A 283 -10.97 -0.24 -8.63
N THR A 284 -11.28 -1.19 -9.51
CA THR A 284 -12.47 -2.06 -9.36
C THR A 284 -12.30 -3.00 -8.18
N ALA A 285 -13.37 -3.75 -7.84
CA ALA A 285 -13.29 -4.87 -6.90
C ALA A 285 -12.24 -5.90 -7.34
N ALA A 286 -12.06 -6.15 -8.65
CA ALA A 286 -10.99 -7.00 -9.17
C ALA A 286 -9.61 -6.41 -8.88
N GLY A 287 -9.42 -5.10 -9.13
CA GLY A 287 -8.19 -4.39 -8.79
C GLY A 287 -7.88 -4.44 -7.29
N HIS A 288 -8.87 -4.22 -6.43
CA HIS A 288 -8.68 -4.33 -4.98
C HIS A 288 -8.34 -5.75 -4.51
N ARG A 289 -8.90 -6.79 -5.14
CA ARG A 289 -8.49 -8.19 -4.87
C ARG A 289 -7.02 -8.44 -5.23
N LEU A 290 -6.53 -7.86 -6.33
CA LEU A 290 -5.11 -7.94 -6.70
C LEU A 290 -4.23 -7.22 -5.67
N ILE A 291 -4.58 -6.00 -5.28
CA ILE A 291 -3.85 -5.24 -4.24
C ILE A 291 -3.81 -6.03 -2.92
N ALA A 292 -4.93 -6.64 -2.51
CA ALA A 292 -4.99 -7.42 -1.27
C ALA A 292 -4.12 -8.69 -1.33
N ARG A 293 -4.08 -9.41 -2.46
CA ARG A 293 -3.18 -10.55 -2.65
C ARG A 293 -1.72 -10.13 -2.53
N LEU A 294 -1.37 -9.02 -3.18
CA LEU A 294 -0.02 -8.47 -3.10
C LEU A 294 0.33 -8.04 -1.68
N ALA A 295 -0.58 -7.38 -0.98
CA ALA A 295 -0.37 -7.02 0.42
C ALA A 295 -0.09 -8.25 1.29
N ASN A 296 -0.84 -9.34 1.11
CA ASN A 296 -0.60 -10.61 1.81
C ASN A 296 0.75 -11.23 1.44
N ASP A 297 1.16 -11.19 0.15
CA ASP A 297 2.48 -11.66 -0.27
C ASP A 297 3.60 -10.83 0.40
N TYR A 298 3.48 -9.50 0.41
CA TYR A 298 4.44 -8.63 1.09
C TYR A 298 4.50 -8.88 2.60
N LEU A 299 3.37 -9.08 3.25
CA LEU A 299 3.31 -9.43 4.67
C LEU A 299 3.98 -10.77 4.93
N TYR A 300 3.67 -11.80 4.14
CA TYR A 300 4.27 -13.12 4.27
C TYR A 300 5.79 -13.10 4.11
N TYR A 301 6.31 -12.46 3.05
CA TYR A 301 7.75 -12.38 2.82
C TYR A 301 8.45 -11.38 3.77
N GLY A 302 7.77 -10.34 4.19
CA GLY A 302 8.26 -9.40 5.19
C GLY A 302 8.50 -10.05 6.55
N ASP A 303 7.69 -11.02 6.91
CA ASP A 303 7.84 -11.78 8.16
C ASP A 303 8.98 -12.81 8.10
N LEU A 304 9.36 -13.28 6.90
CA LEU A 304 10.41 -14.29 6.72
C LEU A 304 11.84 -13.73 6.73
N GLY A 305 12.02 -12.46 6.49
CA GLY A 305 13.30 -12.05 5.93
C GLY A 305 14.17 -11.07 6.66
N ALA A 306 13.72 -10.24 7.53
CA ALA A 306 14.63 -9.37 8.30
C ALA A 306 13.86 -8.49 9.27
N GLN A 307 14.13 -8.63 10.51
CA GLN A 307 13.85 -7.59 11.49
C GLN A 307 14.50 -6.29 10.97
N ASN A 308 13.67 -5.26 10.76
CA ASN A 308 14.09 -3.88 10.51
C ASN A 308 14.55 -3.50 9.09
N ALA A 309 14.12 -4.20 8.04
CA ALA A 309 14.35 -3.78 6.67
C ALA A 309 13.07 -3.23 6.02
N VAL A 310 13.21 -2.18 5.20
CA VAL A 310 12.16 -1.76 4.27
C VAL A 310 12.22 -2.71 3.07
N LEU A 311 11.31 -3.69 3.03
CA LEU A 311 11.40 -4.85 2.14
C LEU A 311 10.74 -4.67 0.76
N GLY A 312 10.50 -3.45 0.28
CA GLY A 312 9.82 -3.23 -0.99
C GLY A 312 10.40 -4.02 -2.17
N GLU A 313 11.71 -4.01 -2.34
CA GLU A 313 12.37 -4.60 -3.51
C GLU A 313 12.59 -6.11 -3.39
N THR A 314 12.85 -6.61 -2.19
CA THR A 314 13.12 -8.04 -1.97
C THR A 314 11.86 -8.89 -2.14
N ALA A 315 10.73 -8.42 -1.61
CA ALA A 315 9.44 -9.11 -1.77
C ALA A 315 9.00 -9.15 -3.25
N TRP A 316 9.31 -8.10 -4.01
CA TRP A 316 9.03 -8.09 -5.45
C TRP A 316 9.90 -9.07 -6.23
N ARG A 317 11.20 -9.19 -5.95
CA ARG A 317 12.11 -10.15 -6.62
C ARG A 317 11.65 -11.59 -6.44
N HIS A 318 11.28 -11.98 -5.22
CA HIS A 318 10.74 -13.32 -4.98
C HIS A 318 9.47 -13.60 -5.78
N ARG A 319 8.66 -12.58 -6.08
CA ARG A 319 7.49 -12.73 -6.92
C ARG A 319 7.82 -12.77 -8.42
N GLU A 320 8.78 -11.98 -8.90
CA GLU A 320 9.29 -12.09 -10.27
C GLU A 320 9.81 -13.51 -10.53
N ASP A 321 10.61 -14.07 -9.62
CA ASP A 321 11.11 -15.44 -9.70
C ASP A 321 9.96 -16.47 -9.71
N ALA A 322 8.89 -16.23 -8.95
CA ALA A 322 7.71 -17.08 -8.94
C ALA A 322 6.86 -16.94 -10.22
N LEU A 323 6.81 -15.75 -10.84
CA LEU A 323 6.11 -15.51 -12.10
C LEU A 323 6.90 -16.05 -13.30
N ASP A 324 8.22 -15.95 -13.30
CA ASP A 324 9.12 -16.47 -14.36
C ASP A 324 9.29 -17.99 -14.29
N GLY A 325 9.13 -18.59 -13.12
CA GLY A 325 9.36 -20.03 -12.89
C GLY A 325 8.11 -20.91 -12.92
N SER A 326 6.91 -20.38 -13.01
CA SER A 326 5.72 -21.24 -12.98
C SER A 326 4.50 -20.63 -13.69
N THR A 327 4.15 -21.19 -14.82
CA THR A 327 2.76 -21.32 -15.28
C THR A 327 1.98 -22.35 -14.44
N ALA A 328 2.52 -22.81 -13.33
CA ALA A 328 1.94 -23.79 -12.44
C ALA A 328 1.49 -23.16 -11.12
N SER A 329 0.16 -23.14 -10.94
CA SER A 329 -0.52 -23.03 -9.64
C SER A 329 -0.80 -21.63 -9.07
N LEU A 330 -1.55 -20.81 -9.81
CA LEU A 330 -2.40 -19.77 -9.17
C LEU A 330 -3.87 -20.27 -8.95
N SER A 331 -4.14 -21.56 -9.12
CA SER A 331 -5.49 -22.14 -9.01
C SER A 331 -5.68 -23.02 -7.77
N GLY A 332 -5.08 -22.68 -6.63
CA GLY A 332 -5.32 -23.50 -5.46
C GLY A 332 -4.57 -23.04 -4.24
N ARG A 333 -5.09 -22.05 -3.57
CA ARG A 333 -5.08 -21.99 -2.09
C ARG A 333 -6.06 -20.92 -1.63
#